data_758544ccb1e5de1ef6523e1a6c24a157
#
_entry.id   758544ccb1e5de1ef6523e1a6c24a157
#
_cell.length_a   1.000
_cell.length_b   1.000
_cell.length_c   1.000
_cell.angle_alpha   90.00
_cell.angle_beta   90.00
_cell.angle_gamma   90.00
#
_symmetry.space_group_name_H-M   'P 1'
#
loop_
_entity.id
_entity.type
_entity.pdbx_description
1 polymer ?
#
loop_
_entity_poly.entity_id
_entity_poly.type
_entity_poly.pdbx_seq_one_letter_code
_entity_poly.pdbx_strand_id
1 'polypeptide(L)'
;ILEPGLRQLEDLCKIPVAGVVPYMNVDIEDEDSLSSKLGNTRQKGCIDIAVIRFPKISNFTDMDVFERMDEVSIRYVSKPSELKTPDMVILPGTKNTIDDLLWMRQNGLEAAILKLAARQVPVWGICGGFQMMGEWLVDEHAIESSHKGKIHGMGLFPVETEFEEEKVRTQTEGRFGELYGC
;
A
#
# COMPACT_ATOMS: atom_id res chain seq x y z
N ILE A 1 -1.98 -14.42 37.25
CA ILE A 1 -1.74 -15.16 35.98
C ILE A 1 -0.42 -14.69 35.34
N LEU A 2 -0.06 -13.41 35.36
CA LEU A 2 1.11 -12.86 34.70
C LEU A 2 2.43 -13.23 35.39
N GLU A 3 2.54 -13.05 36.70
CA GLU A 3 3.76 -13.26 37.47
C GLU A 3 4.42 -14.66 37.32
N PRO A 4 3.66 -15.78 37.39
CA PRO A 4 4.26 -17.08 37.15
C PRO A 4 4.80 -17.22 35.71
N GLY A 5 4.15 -16.61 34.73
CA GLY A 5 4.60 -16.61 33.33
C GLY A 5 5.89 -15.84 33.11
N LEU A 6 6.10 -14.72 33.82
CA LEU A 6 7.34 -13.95 33.75
C LEU A 6 8.53 -14.76 34.26
N ARG A 7 8.37 -15.43 35.38
CA ARG A 7 9.41 -16.34 35.93
C ARG A 7 9.74 -17.48 34.98
N GLN A 8 8.71 -18.08 34.34
CA GLN A 8 8.93 -19.13 33.33
C GLN A 8 9.72 -18.61 32.14
N LEU A 9 9.44 -17.39 31.67
CA LEU A 9 10.20 -16.76 30.57
C LEU A 9 11.66 -16.55 30.97
N GLU A 10 11.91 -15.99 32.17
CA GLU A 10 13.26 -15.80 32.68
C GLU A 10 14.03 -17.13 32.81
N ASP A 11 13.34 -18.18 33.30
CA ASP A 11 13.93 -19.50 33.45
C ASP A 11 14.27 -20.14 32.10
N LEU A 12 13.43 -19.95 31.07
CA LEU A 12 13.66 -20.51 29.74
C LEU A 12 14.70 -19.73 28.95
N CYS A 13 14.60 -18.40 28.97
CA CYS A 13 15.46 -17.53 28.14
C CYS A 13 16.78 -17.18 28.82
N LYS A 14 16.88 -17.35 30.16
CA LYS A 14 18.02 -16.90 30.99
C LYS A 14 18.30 -15.40 30.85
N ILE A 15 17.28 -14.61 30.55
CA ILE A 15 17.32 -13.16 30.42
C ILE A 15 16.27 -12.59 31.39
N PRO A 16 16.63 -11.61 32.23
CA PRO A 16 15.68 -10.98 33.14
C PRO A 16 14.64 -10.19 32.37
N VAL A 17 13.38 -10.26 32.81
CA VAL A 17 12.29 -9.43 32.30
C VAL A 17 12.45 -8.01 32.86
N ALA A 18 12.78 -7.05 32.02
CA ALA A 18 13.01 -5.66 32.42
C ALA A 18 11.72 -4.92 32.80
N GLY A 19 10.57 -5.38 32.31
CA GLY A 19 9.27 -4.76 32.60
C GLY A 19 8.15 -5.38 31.80
N VAL A 20 6.93 -5.04 32.14
CA VAL A 20 5.71 -5.44 31.45
C VAL A 20 4.94 -4.20 31.03
N VAL A 21 4.69 -4.08 29.74
CA VAL A 21 3.85 -3.00 29.21
C VAL A 21 2.39 -3.48 29.25
N PRO A 22 1.50 -2.82 30.00
CA PRO A 22 0.09 -3.18 29.98
C PRO A 22 -0.52 -2.87 28.61
N TYR A 23 -1.59 -3.59 28.27
CA TYR A 23 -2.37 -3.23 27.09
C TYR A 23 -2.91 -1.79 27.24
N MET A 24 -2.55 -0.95 26.29
CA MET A 24 -2.99 0.44 26.24
C MET A 24 -3.76 0.65 24.95
N ASN A 25 -4.91 1.33 25.06
CA ASN A 25 -5.68 1.72 23.88
C ASN A 25 -5.09 3.03 23.32
N VAL A 26 -3.96 2.91 22.66
CA VAL A 26 -3.27 4.01 21.98
C VAL A 26 -3.32 3.75 20.48
N ASP A 27 -3.47 4.81 19.70
CA ASP A 27 -3.42 4.76 18.26
C ASP A 27 -1.94 4.72 17.85
N ILE A 28 -1.40 3.50 17.73
CA ILE A 28 -0.04 3.26 17.25
C ILE A 28 -0.17 2.75 15.83
N GLU A 29 0.66 3.29 14.95
CA GLU A 29 0.73 2.82 13.56
C GLU A 29 1.07 1.32 13.52
N ASP A 30 0.24 0.55 12.81
CA ASP A 30 0.46 -0.88 12.63
C ASP A 30 1.63 -1.13 11.69
N GLU A 31 2.67 -1.79 12.13
CA GLU A 31 3.89 -2.03 11.37
C GLU A 31 3.76 -3.11 10.29
N ASP A 32 2.79 -4.01 10.34
CA ASP A 32 2.61 -5.09 9.35
C ASP A 32 1.16 -5.51 9.07
N SER A 33 0.91 -5.59 7.85
CA SER A 33 0.01 -6.19 6.85
C SER A 33 -1.27 -6.94 7.22
N LEU A 34 -1.70 -7.10 8.45
CA LEU A 34 -2.92 -7.85 8.81
C LEU A 34 -3.80 -7.11 9.82
N SER A 35 -3.96 -5.79 9.64
CA SER A 35 -4.82 -5.03 10.52
C SER A 35 -6.28 -5.34 10.27
N SER A 36 -7.05 -5.41 11.35
CA SER A 36 -8.51 -5.47 11.35
C SER A 36 -9.16 -4.28 10.60
N LYS A 37 -8.38 -3.23 10.33
CA LYS A 37 -8.77 -2.04 9.56
C LYS A 37 -9.12 -2.38 8.10
N LEU A 38 -8.47 -3.39 7.50
CA LEU A 38 -8.73 -3.79 6.11
C LEU A 38 -10.16 -4.34 5.87
N GLY A 39 -10.92 -4.61 6.92
CA GLY A 39 -12.31 -5.06 6.86
C GLY A 39 -13.36 -3.97 7.12
N ASN A 40 -12.95 -2.81 7.63
CA ASN A 40 -13.89 -1.77 8.03
C ASN A 40 -14.15 -0.77 6.88
N THR A 41 -15.32 -0.85 6.29
CA THR A 41 -15.86 0.17 5.39
C THR A 41 -16.60 1.22 6.23
N ARG A 42 -15.94 2.25 6.67
CA ARG A 42 -16.64 3.43 7.23
C ARG A 42 -17.22 4.25 6.08
N GLN A 43 -18.52 4.15 5.84
CA GLN A 43 -19.25 5.11 5.03
C GLN A 43 -19.67 6.28 5.93
N LYS A 44 -18.89 7.34 6.01
CA LYS A 44 -19.26 8.55 6.77
C LYS A 44 -19.02 9.85 6.02
N GLY A 45 -18.14 9.88 5.03
CA GLY A 45 -17.75 11.10 4.34
C GLY A 45 -18.48 11.31 3.02
N CYS A 46 -18.45 12.52 2.53
CA CYS A 46 -18.95 12.88 1.19
C CYS A 46 -17.94 12.58 0.06
N ILE A 47 -16.67 12.28 0.41
CA ILE A 47 -15.61 11.92 -0.52
C ILE A 47 -15.34 10.41 -0.37
N ASP A 48 -15.53 9.64 -1.43
CA ASP A 48 -15.32 8.18 -1.46
C ASP A 48 -13.98 7.85 -2.10
N ILE A 49 -13.03 7.34 -1.31
CA ILE A 49 -11.71 6.90 -1.78
C ILE A 49 -11.67 5.37 -1.82
N ALA A 50 -11.46 4.82 -3.02
CA ALA A 50 -11.23 3.40 -3.21
C ALA A 50 -9.74 3.07 -3.20
N VAL A 51 -9.28 2.36 -2.18
CA VAL A 51 -7.90 1.88 -2.06
C VAL A 51 -7.82 0.45 -2.56
N ILE A 52 -6.93 0.16 -3.50
CA ILE A 52 -6.79 -1.18 -4.03
C ILE A 52 -6.08 -2.06 -3.00
N ARG A 53 -6.76 -3.12 -2.58
CA ARG A 53 -6.21 -4.10 -1.66
C ARG A 53 -5.45 -5.17 -2.42
N PHE A 54 -4.17 -4.90 -2.66
CA PHE A 54 -3.28 -5.88 -3.26
C PHE A 54 -3.06 -7.10 -2.35
N PRO A 55 -2.81 -8.30 -2.91
CA PRO A 55 -2.41 -9.48 -2.14
C PRO A 55 -1.17 -9.26 -1.27
N LYS A 56 -0.21 -8.44 -1.78
CA LYS A 56 1.04 -8.12 -1.11
C LYS A 56 1.13 -6.64 -0.71
N ILE A 57 -0.03 -6.02 -0.39
CA ILE A 57 -0.08 -4.62 0.05
C ILE A 57 0.91 -4.36 1.18
N SER A 58 1.58 -3.21 1.13
CA SER A 58 2.46 -2.71 2.19
C SER A 58 2.10 -1.27 2.52
N ASN A 59 2.54 -0.81 3.70
CA ASN A 59 2.38 0.59 4.15
C ASN A 59 0.91 1.07 4.06
N PHE A 60 -0.04 0.22 4.44
CA PHE A 60 -1.46 0.60 4.46
C PHE A 60 -1.75 1.71 5.46
N THR A 61 -0.85 1.93 6.42
CA THR A 61 -0.89 3.06 7.36
C THR A 61 -0.77 4.42 6.69
N ASP A 62 -0.28 4.49 5.44
CA ASP A 62 -0.31 5.71 4.63
C ASP A 62 -1.75 6.25 4.48
N MET A 63 -2.75 5.39 4.65
CA MET A 63 -4.17 5.75 4.55
C MET A 63 -4.74 6.31 5.85
N ASP A 64 -4.07 6.19 6.99
CA ASP A 64 -4.56 6.61 8.30
C ASP A 64 -4.84 8.12 8.36
N VAL A 65 -4.12 8.92 7.57
CA VAL A 65 -4.37 10.36 7.47
C VAL A 65 -5.78 10.65 6.96
N PHE A 66 -6.27 9.88 6.01
CA PHE A 66 -7.60 10.04 5.44
C PHE A 66 -8.68 9.46 6.37
N GLU A 67 -8.38 8.40 7.11
CA GLU A 67 -9.30 7.79 8.09
C GLU A 67 -9.63 8.74 9.25
N ARG A 68 -8.78 9.73 9.51
CA ARG A 68 -8.97 10.77 10.54
C ARG A 68 -9.85 11.94 10.06
N MET A 69 -10.16 12.00 8.76
CA MET A 69 -10.98 13.06 8.17
C MET A 69 -12.46 12.65 8.16
N ASP A 70 -13.32 13.46 8.76
CA ASP A 70 -14.77 13.16 8.87
C ASP A 70 -15.47 13.21 7.49
N GLU A 71 -14.95 13.98 6.55
CA GLU A 71 -15.49 14.15 5.22
C GLU A 71 -15.07 13.05 4.24
N VAL A 72 -14.12 12.19 4.63
CA VAL A 72 -13.54 11.16 3.77
C VAL A 72 -14.00 9.78 4.22
N SER A 73 -14.39 8.98 3.25
CA SER A 73 -14.63 7.54 3.42
C SER A 73 -13.58 6.76 2.66
N ILE A 74 -12.88 5.88 3.35
CA ILE A 74 -11.94 4.94 2.73
C ILE A 74 -12.57 3.55 2.68
N ARG A 75 -12.42 2.88 1.55
CA ARG A 75 -12.77 1.47 1.40
C ARG A 75 -11.73 0.72 0.60
N TYR A 76 -11.36 -0.44 1.12
CA TYR A 76 -10.42 -1.34 0.45
C TYR A 76 -11.16 -2.23 -0.54
N VAL A 77 -10.64 -2.29 -1.77
CA VAL A 77 -11.28 -2.92 -2.94
C VAL A 77 -10.38 -4.02 -3.47
N SER A 78 -10.92 -5.22 -3.62
CA SER A 78 -10.22 -6.39 -4.19
C SER A 78 -10.86 -6.90 -5.48
N LYS A 79 -12.05 -6.40 -5.83
CA LYS A 79 -12.82 -6.86 -7.00
C LYS A 79 -13.40 -5.67 -7.77
N PRO A 80 -13.55 -5.78 -9.10
CA PRO A 80 -14.14 -4.72 -9.91
C PRO A 80 -15.55 -4.29 -9.46
N SER A 81 -16.36 -5.24 -8.97
CA SER A 81 -17.72 -4.96 -8.47
C SER A 81 -17.74 -4.08 -7.22
N GLU A 82 -16.67 -4.09 -6.45
CA GLU A 82 -16.51 -3.27 -5.25
C GLU A 82 -16.07 -1.85 -5.58
N LEU A 83 -15.47 -1.63 -6.76
CA LEU A 83 -14.90 -0.34 -7.15
C LEU A 83 -15.96 0.77 -7.26
N LYS A 84 -17.17 0.44 -7.77
CA LYS A 84 -18.29 1.39 -7.92
C LYS A 84 -17.86 2.67 -8.67
N THR A 85 -18.24 3.84 -8.14
CA THR A 85 -17.90 5.18 -8.67
C THR A 85 -17.26 6.02 -7.58
N PRO A 86 -15.98 5.76 -7.24
CA PRO A 86 -15.28 6.53 -6.23
C PRO A 86 -14.95 7.94 -6.76
N ASP A 87 -14.72 8.87 -5.84
CA ASP A 87 -14.18 10.19 -6.17
C ASP A 87 -12.67 10.12 -6.46
N MET A 88 -11.98 9.08 -5.94
CA MET A 88 -10.56 8.85 -6.14
C MET A 88 -10.22 7.37 -6.00
N VAL A 89 -9.23 6.92 -6.76
CA VAL A 89 -8.62 5.58 -6.60
C VAL A 89 -7.19 5.73 -6.12
N ILE A 90 -6.79 4.94 -5.12
CA ILE A 90 -5.41 4.85 -4.66
C ILE A 90 -4.87 3.44 -4.91
N LEU A 91 -3.72 3.39 -5.58
CA LEU A 91 -2.87 2.22 -5.72
C LEU A 91 -1.78 2.32 -4.64
N PRO A 92 -1.89 1.59 -3.52
CA PRO A 92 -0.94 1.70 -2.43
C PRO A 92 0.40 1.03 -2.76
N GLY A 93 1.34 1.13 -1.83
CA GLY A 93 2.59 0.38 -1.88
C GLY A 93 2.35 -1.13 -1.82
N THR A 94 3.28 -1.88 -2.37
CA THR A 94 3.26 -3.34 -2.36
C THR A 94 4.67 -3.91 -2.20
N LYS A 95 4.77 -5.13 -1.67
CA LYS A 95 6.03 -5.89 -1.55
C LYS A 95 6.41 -6.60 -2.85
N ASN A 96 5.56 -6.59 -3.88
CA ASN A 96 5.86 -7.14 -5.19
C ASN A 96 4.98 -6.48 -6.26
N THR A 97 5.56 -5.50 -6.92
CA THR A 97 4.90 -4.63 -7.88
C THR A 97 4.35 -5.41 -9.09
N ILE A 98 5.16 -6.30 -9.63
CA ILE A 98 4.81 -7.04 -10.85
C ILE A 98 3.70 -8.06 -10.59
N ASP A 99 3.82 -8.88 -9.55
CA ASP A 99 2.81 -9.90 -9.25
C ASP A 99 1.46 -9.25 -8.93
N ASP A 100 1.46 -8.15 -8.18
CA ASP A 100 0.23 -7.45 -7.82
C ASP A 100 -0.42 -6.72 -9.02
N LEU A 101 0.39 -6.18 -9.94
CA LEU A 101 -0.12 -5.68 -11.22
C LEU A 101 -0.77 -6.80 -12.05
N LEU A 102 -0.10 -7.93 -12.19
CA LEU A 102 -0.63 -9.08 -12.92
C LEU A 102 -1.91 -9.63 -12.28
N TRP A 103 -1.96 -9.70 -10.95
CA TRP A 103 -3.18 -10.06 -10.22
C TRP A 103 -4.32 -9.07 -10.49
N MET A 104 -4.05 -7.77 -10.45
CA MET A 104 -5.04 -6.72 -10.74
C MET A 104 -5.54 -6.81 -12.19
N ARG A 105 -4.66 -7.14 -13.13
CA ARG A 105 -4.99 -7.38 -14.55
C ARG A 105 -5.87 -8.60 -14.74
N GLN A 106 -5.51 -9.72 -14.11
CA GLN A 106 -6.23 -10.99 -14.21
C GLN A 106 -7.64 -10.93 -13.64
N ASN A 107 -7.84 -10.19 -12.55
CA ASN A 107 -9.18 -10.07 -11.95
C ASN A 107 -10.03 -8.94 -12.55
N GLY A 108 -9.48 -8.18 -13.50
CA GLY A 108 -10.19 -7.12 -14.22
C GLY A 108 -10.23 -5.75 -13.52
N LEU A 109 -9.57 -5.60 -12.36
CA LEU A 109 -9.48 -4.32 -11.66
C LEU A 109 -8.72 -3.27 -12.47
N GLU A 110 -7.61 -3.63 -13.13
CA GLU A 110 -6.85 -2.72 -13.99
C GLU A 110 -7.76 -2.08 -15.04
N ALA A 111 -8.52 -2.88 -15.78
CA ALA A 111 -9.43 -2.38 -16.82
C ALA A 111 -10.54 -1.47 -16.24
N ALA A 112 -11.01 -1.78 -15.03
CA ALA A 112 -12.02 -0.95 -14.36
C ALA A 112 -11.44 0.39 -13.92
N ILE A 113 -10.21 0.41 -13.38
CA ILE A 113 -9.49 1.63 -12.98
C ILE A 113 -9.19 2.51 -14.20
N LEU A 114 -8.72 1.91 -15.31
CA LEU A 114 -8.46 2.65 -16.55
C LEU A 114 -9.73 3.32 -17.09
N LYS A 115 -10.90 2.66 -16.97
CA LYS A 115 -12.19 3.28 -17.33
C LYS A 115 -12.55 4.46 -16.44
N LEU A 116 -12.22 4.41 -15.15
CA LEU A 116 -12.43 5.52 -14.23
C LEU A 116 -11.48 6.67 -14.55
N ALA A 117 -10.20 6.39 -14.79
CA ALA A 117 -9.20 7.39 -15.21
C ALA A 117 -9.63 8.10 -16.51
N ALA A 118 -10.13 7.36 -17.50
CA ALA A 118 -10.68 7.93 -18.74
C ALA A 118 -11.91 8.83 -18.51
N ARG A 119 -12.60 8.68 -17.37
CA ARG A 119 -13.69 9.56 -16.91
C ARG A 119 -13.23 10.67 -15.99
N GLN A 120 -11.93 10.91 -15.93
CA GLN A 120 -11.31 11.94 -15.09
C GLN A 120 -11.43 11.70 -13.58
N VAL A 121 -11.66 10.46 -13.14
CA VAL A 121 -11.50 10.10 -11.73
C VAL A 121 -10.00 10.08 -11.43
N PRO A 122 -9.52 10.82 -10.42
CA PRO A 122 -8.12 10.82 -10.05
C PRO A 122 -7.65 9.43 -9.63
N VAL A 123 -6.46 9.04 -10.11
CA VAL A 123 -5.78 7.82 -9.70
C VAL A 123 -4.43 8.19 -9.10
N TRP A 124 -4.21 7.80 -7.86
CA TRP A 124 -2.95 8.00 -7.16
C TRP A 124 -2.20 6.68 -7.00
N GLY A 125 -0.90 6.72 -7.25
CA GLY A 125 0.00 5.59 -6.99
C GLY A 125 1.05 5.96 -5.94
N ILE A 126 1.28 5.06 -4.99
CA ILE A 126 2.29 5.20 -3.94
C ILE A 126 3.32 4.08 -4.12
N CYS A 127 4.62 4.40 -4.22
CA CYS A 127 5.71 3.44 -4.37
C CYS A 127 5.41 2.43 -5.49
N GLY A 128 5.22 1.13 -5.19
CA GLY A 128 4.85 0.12 -6.18
C GLY A 128 3.59 0.45 -6.98
N GLY A 129 2.58 1.04 -6.32
CA GLY A 129 1.38 1.53 -7.01
C GLY A 129 1.67 2.61 -8.04
N PHE A 130 2.61 3.53 -7.76
CA PHE A 130 3.08 4.53 -8.73
C PHE A 130 3.81 3.86 -9.89
N GLN A 131 4.70 2.91 -9.60
CA GLN A 131 5.45 2.18 -10.63
C GLN A 131 4.52 1.45 -11.62
N MET A 132 3.44 0.82 -11.11
CA MET A 132 2.43 0.15 -11.95
C MET A 132 1.75 1.07 -12.95
N MET A 133 1.59 2.37 -12.62
CA MET A 133 0.89 3.34 -13.47
C MET A 133 1.69 3.74 -14.71
N GLY A 134 3.00 3.51 -14.75
CA GLY A 134 3.88 3.78 -15.87
C GLY A 134 3.58 2.94 -17.11
N GLU A 135 4.35 3.14 -18.17
CA GLU A 135 4.23 2.35 -19.41
C GLU A 135 4.87 0.97 -19.28
N TRP A 136 6.01 0.88 -18.58
CA TRP A 136 6.80 -0.33 -18.51
C TRP A 136 7.39 -0.59 -17.15
N LEU A 137 7.41 -1.87 -16.78
CA LEU A 137 8.17 -2.43 -15.68
C LEU A 137 9.20 -3.40 -16.25
N VAL A 138 10.47 -3.21 -15.93
CA VAL A 138 11.60 -3.98 -16.45
C VAL A 138 12.28 -4.69 -15.30
N ASP A 139 12.30 -6.02 -15.32
CA ASP A 139 12.93 -6.88 -14.30
C ASP A 139 13.77 -7.96 -15.02
N GLU A 140 14.91 -7.58 -15.56
CA GLU A 140 15.79 -8.46 -16.33
C GLU A 140 16.41 -9.58 -15.47
N HIS A 141 16.49 -9.38 -14.18
CA HIS A 141 17.16 -10.29 -13.25
C HIS A 141 16.19 -11.05 -12.32
N ALA A 142 14.87 -10.86 -12.48
CA ALA A 142 13.83 -11.44 -11.61
C ALA A 142 14.04 -11.10 -10.12
N ILE A 143 14.31 -9.82 -9.85
CA ILE A 143 14.57 -9.28 -8.51
C ILE A 143 13.27 -9.07 -7.76
N GLU A 144 12.30 -8.47 -8.45
CA GLU A 144 11.01 -8.10 -7.88
C GLU A 144 10.02 -9.27 -7.91
N SER A 145 10.07 -10.09 -8.97
CA SER A 145 9.11 -11.20 -9.14
C SER A 145 9.77 -12.41 -9.80
N SER A 146 9.03 -13.50 -9.96
CA SER A 146 9.45 -14.64 -10.78
C SER A 146 9.39 -14.37 -12.29
N HIS A 147 8.81 -13.24 -12.71
CA HIS A 147 8.69 -12.84 -14.10
C HIS A 147 9.93 -12.06 -14.51
N LYS A 148 10.65 -12.61 -15.48
CA LYS A 148 11.86 -11.98 -16.03
C LYS A 148 11.53 -11.20 -17.30
N GLY A 149 12.12 -10.01 -17.42
CA GLY A 149 12.00 -9.18 -18.63
C GLY A 149 11.04 -7.99 -18.47
N LYS A 150 10.48 -7.55 -19.58
CA LYS A 150 9.71 -6.32 -19.68
C LYS A 150 8.21 -6.59 -19.70
N ILE A 151 7.48 -5.91 -18.83
CA ILE A 151 6.02 -6.04 -18.68
C ILE A 151 5.39 -4.66 -18.86
N HIS A 152 4.28 -4.61 -19.60
CA HIS A 152 3.48 -3.39 -19.69
C HIS A 152 2.89 -3.01 -18.35
N GLY A 153 3.07 -1.75 -17.94
CA GLY A 153 2.32 -1.13 -16.86
C GLY A 153 0.91 -0.75 -17.28
N MET A 154 0.30 0.16 -16.55
CA MET A 154 -1.06 0.65 -16.84
C MET A 154 -1.09 1.71 -17.96
N GLY A 155 0.04 2.32 -18.32
CA GLY A 155 0.16 3.31 -19.37
C GLY A 155 -0.55 4.63 -19.07
N LEU A 156 -0.68 5.01 -17.79
CA LEU A 156 -1.31 6.27 -17.41
C LEU A 156 -0.39 7.47 -17.59
N PHE A 157 0.93 7.26 -17.60
CA PHE A 157 1.93 8.29 -17.91
C PHE A 157 3.22 7.67 -18.46
N PRO A 158 4.02 8.42 -19.23
CA PRO A 158 5.19 7.88 -19.96
C PRO A 158 6.42 7.73 -19.07
N VAL A 159 6.38 6.77 -18.15
CA VAL A 159 7.49 6.43 -17.25
C VAL A 159 7.77 4.93 -17.35
N GLU A 160 9.04 4.57 -17.32
CA GLU A 160 9.51 3.20 -17.21
C GLU A 160 10.19 3.00 -15.88
N THR A 161 9.93 1.87 -15.22
CA THR A 161 10.56 1.47 -13.97
C THR A 161 11.45 0.26 -14.24
N GLU A 162 12.73 0.36 -13.89
CA GLU A 162 13.70 -0.73 -13.96
C GLU A 162 14.06 -1.17 -12.54
N PHE A 163 14.02 -2.49 -12.30
CA PHE A 163 14.41 -3.10 -11.02
C PHE A 163 15.87 -3.56 -11.12
N GLU A 164 16.73 -3.02 -10.26
CA GLU A 164 18.16 -3.28 -10.21
C GLU A 164 18.56 -4.07 -8.97
N GLU A 165 19.60 -4.90 -9.08
CA GLU A 165 20.13 -5.70 -7.96
C GLU A 165 20.69 -4.82 -6.84
N GLU A 166 21.32 -3.69 -7.21
CA GLU A 166 21.88 -2.74 -6.27
C GLU A 166 20.88 -1.65 -5.92
N LYS A 167 20.61 -1.50 -4.61
CA LYS A 167 19.73 -0.45 -4.12
C LYS A 167 20.42 0.91 -4.18
N VAL A 168 20.05 1.72 -5.16
CA VAL A 168 20.52 3.10 -5.26
C VAL A 168 19.80 3.97 -4.24
N ARG A 169 20.56 4.70 -3.42
CA ARG A 169 20.05 5.70 -2.49
C ARG A 169 20.63 7.05 -2.88
N THR A 170 19.75 7.97 -3.23
CA THR A 170 20.10 9.35 -3.53
C THR A 170 19.32 10.27 -2.63
N GLN A 171 19.97 11.33 -2.17
CA GLN A 171 19.30 12.45 -1.53
C GLN A 171 19.00 13.48 -2.59
N THR A 172 17.75 13.82 -2.75
CA THR A 172 17.29 14.78 -3.78
C THR A 172 16.51 15.89 -3.12
N GLU A 173 16.67 17.10 -3.66
CA GLU A 173 15.87 18.24 -3.29
C GLU A 173 14.70 18.38 -4.27
N GLY A 174 13.52 18.65 -3.76
CA GLY A 174 12.33 18.80 -4.57
C GLY A 174 11.47 20.00 -4.15
N ARG A 175 10.69 20.51 -5.10
CA ARG A 175 9.73 21.58 -4.85
C ARG A 175 8.38 21.22 -5.44
N PHE A 176 7.33 21.38 -4.66
CA PHE A 176 5.95 21.26 -5.11
C PHE A 176 5.18 22.53 -4.72
N GLY A 177 4.92 23.42 -5.68
CA GLY A 177 4.36 24.74 -5.42
C GLY A 177 5.30 25.56 -4.51
N GLU A 178 4.81 25.92 -3.32
CA GLU A 178 5.58 26.62 -2.27
C GLU A 178 6.25 25.68 -1.28
N LEU A 179 5.94 24.38 -1.34
CA LEU A 179 6.53 23.36 -0.49
C LEU A 179 7.92 22.98 -1.00
N TYR A 180 8.86 22.92 -0.10
CA TYR A 180 10.24 22.53 -0.35
C TYR A 180 10.59 21.37 0.59
N GLY A 181 11.28 20.35 0.06
CA GLY A 181 11.70 19.19 0.84
C GLY A 181 12.92 18.50 0.24
N CYS A 182 13.64 17.74 1.06
CA CYS A 182 14.78 16.92 0.68
C CYS A 182 14.64 15.49 1.26
#